data_bd6fea5ec87c97b39aad703d0c237249
#
_entry.id   bd6fea5ec87c97b39aad703d0c237249
#
_cell.length_a   1.000
_cell.length_b   1.000
_cell.length_c   1.000
_cell.angle_alpha   90.00
_cell.angle_beta   90.00
_cell.angle_gamma   90.00
#
_symmetry.space_group_name_H-M   'P 1'
#
loop_
_entity.id
_entity.type
_entity.pdbx_description
1 polymer ?
#
loop_
_entity_poly.entity_id
_entity_poly.type
_entity_poly.pdbx_seq_one_letter_code
_entity_poly.pdbx_strand_id
1 'polypeptide(L)'
;MNIKARDSLFFMMSFALIFNNIPKAVQLNFIGGAMAAQLALYPLIAGLIYTLYCEKKYGNVFVEGKIFICFSFIYLSVMLVSTILGLIQYPFYDEILNGPVTQLQKFSMVTSVLSYLQIHINKDGLVLGWMVIRIIKGLFLSYVWTFGTGYLVFCWYRNEWEQCFNVLERAVIYSVCVILGYSLIEFFYLGHIKGAEEILKAINPYIHSINNNGTWWPPLLWGGQLRSVFSEPSYFGIYAAFTLPFLWNKVFALRNNKGKVFLAGLIVAFTFSLFLTKARTAAILLSGELFLWTLLQIYTKNNKFIKKISFVLLFSLISFALANLFITNVMALKTEPIRRATIVTAADKYVGDNLKSIKGKENRSNRSRYSVMDADLQIGFEHPLFGVGLGLRDAYVGEKLCGMEHKSKEMEQWIQNQKEKGILRTEIPALGEYTSRFAETGIIGLSLYFLPATILVLKASKKIMKNKQSSEKEICFLISFLGVMASGMGDTINITYSYWLLLGLGYAMCQSVKVKDE
;
A
#
# COMPACT_ATOMS: atom_id res chain seq x y z
N MET A 1 30.48 -3.34 1.19
CA MET A 1 29.28 -4.02 1.78
C MET A 1 29.25 -5.47 1.36
N ASN A 2 28.92 -6.41 2.26
CA ASN A 2 28.80 -7.84 1.89
C ASN A 2 27.52 -8.04 1.05
N ILE A 3 27.69 -8.53 -0.18
CA ILE A 3 26.59 -8.72 -1.15
C ILE A 3 25.53 -9.67 -0.59
N LYS A 4 25.92 -10.78 0.05
CA LYS A 4 24.97 -11.75 0.59
C LYS A 4 24.11 -11.16 1.73
N ALA A 5 24.71 -10.36 2.62
CA ALA A 5 23.98 -9.72 3.72
C ALA A 5 22.97 -8.68 3.19
N ARG A 6 23.39 -7.85 2.23
CA ARG A 6 22.54 -6.87 1.54
C ARG A 6 21.35 -7.55 0.88
N ASP A 7 21.61 -8.56 0.05
CA ASP A 7 20.59 -9.27 -0.70
C ASP A 7 19.62 -10.02 0.24
N SER A 8 20.11 -10.56 1.37
CA SER A 8 19.24 -11.19 2.38
C SER A 8 18.34 -10.17 3.08
N LEU A 9 18.85 -9.01 3.45
CA LEU A 9 18.05 -7.94 4.07
C LEU A 9 16.99 -7.42 3.09
N PHE A 10 17.35 -7.21 1.83
CA PHE A 10 16.41 -6.77 0.81
C PHE A 10 15.35 -7.84 0.50
N PHE A 11 15.75 -9.12 0.46
CA PHE A 11 14.81 -10.24 0.33
C PHE A 11 13.81 -10.25 1.49
N MET A 12 14.28 -10.20 2.75
CA MET A 12 13.40 -10.19 3.92
C MET A 12 12.46 -8.99 3.92
N MET A 13 12.96 -7.79 3.55
CA MET A 13 12.13 -6.59 3.45
C MET A 13 11.02 -6.75 2.39
N SER A 14 11.38 -7.27 1.22
CA SER A 14 10.43 -7.50 0.12
C SER A 14 9.42 -8.61 0.43
N PHE A 15 9.86 -9.68 1.09
CA PHE A 15 9.00 -10.77 1.54
C PHE A 15 8.02 -10.33 2.63
N ALA A 16 8.48 -9.50 3.56
CA ALA A 16 7.67 -9.04 4.70
C ALA A 16 6.54 -8.07 4.32
N LEU A 17 6.51 -7.56 3.07
CA LEU A 17 5.45 -6.67 2.57
C LEU A 17 4.04 -7.26 2.67
N ILE A 18 3.91 -8.59 2.65
CA ILE A 18 2.61 -9.26 2.75
C ILE A 18 1.97 -9.14 4.14
N PHE A 19 2.76 -8.84 5.16
CA PHE A 19 2.29 -8.69 6.54
C PHE A 19 2.18 -7.21 6.91
N ASN A 20 1.08 -6.60 6.51
CA ASN A 20 0.85 -5.15 6.64
C ASN A 20 0.04 -4.76 7.88
N ASN A 21 -0.38 -5.71 8.70
CA ASN A 21 -1.15 -5.47 9.93
C ASN A 21 -0.85 -6.52 11.00
N ILE A 22 0.43 -6.58 11.43
CA ILE A 22 0.88 -7.56 12.43
C ILE A 22 0.23 -7.33 13.80
N PRO A 23 0.13 -8.37 14.66
CA PRO A 23 -0.48 -8.27 15.98
C PRO A 23 0.12 -7.17 16.85
N LYS A 24 -0.71 -6.49 17.65
CA LYS A 24 -0.29 -5.35 18.49
C LYS A 24 0.90 -5.63 19.40
N ALA A 25 1.04 -6.88 19.86
CA ALA A 25 2.14 -7.30 20.74
C ALA A 25 3.53 -7.19 20.07
N VAL A 26 3.58 -7.31 18.74
CA VAL A 26 4.83 -7.25 17.97
C VAL A 26 4.97 -5.97 17.15
N GLN A 27 4.04 -5.02 17.28
CA GLN A 27 4.14 -3.73 16.58
C GLN A 27 5.23 -2.83 17.18
N LEU A 28 5.89 -2.06 16.32
CA LEU A 28 6.87 -1.04 16.75
C LEU A 28 6.16 0.23 17.22
N ASN A 29 5.48 0.15 18.36
CA ASN A 29 4.61 1.20 18.90
C ASN A 29 5.29 2.56 19.13
N PHE A 30 6.64 2.60 19.17
CA PHE A 30 7.38 3.85 19.27
C PHE A 30 7.37 4.66 17.96
N ILE A 31 7.17 3.98 16.81
CA ILE A 31 7.02 4.63 15.50
C ILE A 31 5.63 5.26 15.41
N GLY A 32 4.60 4.52 15.82
CA GLY A 32 3.20 4.97 15.77
C GLY A 32 2.56 4.88 14.38
N GLY A 33 1.24 5.08 14.33
CA GLY A 33 0.45 5.05 13.11
C GLY A 33 0.42 3.69 12.40
N ALA A 34 -0.11 3.66 11.19
CA ALA A 34 -0.22 2.45 10.37
C ALA A 34 1.14 1.82 10.01
N MET A 35 2.21 2.62 10.00
CA MET A 35 3.58 2.14 9.75
C MET A 35 4.05 1.15 10.81
N ALA A 36 3.69 1.35 12.09
CA ALA A 36 4.08 0.45 13.18
C ALA A 36 3.61 -1.00 12.99
N ALA A 37 2.54 -1.21 12.21
CA ALA A 37 1.95 -2.50 11.92
C ALA A 37 2.60 -3.25 10.74
N GLN A 38 3.56 -2.64 10.05
CA GLN A 38 4.24 -3.22 8.89
C GLN A 38 5.42 -4.10 9.31
N LEU A 39 5.38 -5.40 9.00
CA LEU A 39 6.50 -6.30 9.29
C LEU A 39 7.78 -5.90 8.54
N ALA A 40 7.66 -5.31 7.36
CA ALA A 40 8.78 -4.85 6.54
C ALA A 40 9.69 -3.83 7.23
N LEU A 41 9.22 -3.14 8.27
CA LEU A 41 10.04 -2.20 9.04
C LEU A 41 11.18 -2.89 9.81
N TYR A 42 11.03 -4.13 10.25
CA TYR A 42 12.07 -4.85 10.97
C TYR A 42 13.34 -5.04 10.12
N PRO A 43 13.26 -5.68 8.94
CA PRO A 43 14.42 -5.80 8.07
C PRO A 43 14.90 -4.44 7.51
N LEU A 44 14.03 -3.43 7.41
CA LEU A 44 14.41 -2.08 7.03
C LEU A 44 15.30 -1.43 8.11
N ILE A 45 14.91 -1.50 9.38
CA ILE A 45 15.72 -0.98 10.50
C ILE A 45 17.08 -1.70 10.55
N ALA A 46 17.06 -3.03 10.46
CA ALA A 46 18.29 -3.83 10.40
C ALA A 46 19.17 -3.41 9.21
N GLY A 47 18.54 -3.15 8.05
CA GLY A 47 19.22 -2.66 6.85
C GLY A 47 19.86 -1.29 7.02
N LEU A 48 19.16 -0.35 7.66
CA LEU A 48 19.69 0.97 7.99
C LEU A 48 20.90 0.87 8.93
N ILE A 49 20.78 0.11 10.01
CA ILE A 49 21.88 -0.10 10.97
C ILE A 49 23.09 -0.74 10.27
N TYR A 50 22.84 -1.76 9.45
CA TYR A 50 23.91 -2.42 8.68
C TYR A 50 24.58 -1.46 7.69
N THR A 51 23.82 -0.59 7.03
CA THR A 51 24.34 0.39 6.08
C THR A 51 25.19 1.45 6.78
N LEU A 52 24.75 1.95 7.94
CA LEU A 52 25.51 2.88 8.77
C LEU A 52 26.83 2.25 9.27
N TYR A 53 26.79 0.98 9.67
CA TYR A 53 28.00 0.24 10.04
C TYR A 53 28.97 0.13 8.84
N CYS A 54 28.47 -0.21 7.66
CA CYS A 54 29.29 -0.31 6.45
C CYS A 54 29.85 1.06 6.03
N GLU A 55 29.08 2.14 6.13
CA GLU A 55 29.54 3.50 5.87
C GLU A 55 30.71 3.87 6.79
N LYS A 56 30.55 3.61 8.11
CA LYS A 56 31.63 3.88 9.08
C LYS A 56 32.90 3.07 8.81
N LYS A 57 32.77 1.82 8.33
CA LYS A 57 33.89 0.90 8.13
C LYS A 57 34.61 1.07 6.80
N TYR A 58 33.86 1.32 5.73
CA TYR A 58 34.37 1.27 4.35
C TYR A 58 34.26 2.62 3.63
N GLY A 59 33.44 3.55 4.13
CA GLY A 59 33.08 4.78 3.42
C GLY A 59 32.28 4.53 2.13
N ASN A 60 31.75 5.59 1.55
CA ASN A 60 31.15 5.61 0.19
C ASN A 60 29.97 4.62 -0.06
N VAL A 61 29.27 4.17 0.97
CA VAL A 61 28.02 3.39 0.82
C VAL A 61 26.87 4.32 0.49
N PHE A 62 26.77 5.46 1.20
CA PHE A 62 25.83 6.52 0.88
C PHE A 62 26.37 7.31 -0.30
N VAL A 63 25.67 7.21 -1.40
CA VAL A 63 26.11 7.83 -2.63
C VAL A 63 25.56 9.22 -2.77
N GLU A 64 26.36 10.08 -3.37
CA GLU A 64 25.96 11.36 -3.90
C GLU A 64 24.90 11.22 -5.02
N GLY A 65 23.74 10.67 -4.69
CA GLY A 65 22.53 10.79 -5.51
C GLY A 65 22.02 12.23 -5.42
N LYS A 66 22.86 13.22 -5.83
CA LYS A 66 22.58 14.66 -5.65
C LYS A 66 21.14 15.01 -6.01
N ILE A 67 20.63 14.48 -7.11
CA ILE A 67 19.26 14.77 -7.56
C ILE A 67 18.22 14.18 -6.62
N PHE A 68 18.39 12.92 -6.19
CA PHE A 68 17.43 12.27 -5.29
C PHE A 68 17.44 12.92 -3.91
N ILE A 69 18.63 13.22 -3.39
CA ILE A 69 18.80 13.87 -2.08
C ILE A 69 18.25 15.29 -2.13
N CYS A 70 18.66 16.13 -3.10
CA CYS A 70 18.15 17.49 -3.23
C CYS A 70 16.63 17.53 -3.37
N PHE A 71 16.07 16.65 -4.22
CA PHE A 71 14.63 16.55 -4.36
C PHE A 71 13.94 16.20 -3.04
N SER A 72 14.45 15.19 -2.32
CA SER A 72 13.83 14.76 -1.08
C SER A 72 13.94 15.81 0.03
N PHE A 73 15.01 16.60 0.06
CA PHE A 73 15.10 17.77 0.97
C PHE A 73 14.13 18.89 0.60
N ILE A 74 13.96 19.18 -0.69
CA ILE A 74 12.97 20.19 -1.14
C ILE A 74 11.57 19.72 -0.74
N TYR A 75 11.24 18.46 -0.96
CA TYR A 75 9.94 17.91 -0.58
C TYR A 75 9.73 17.97 0.95
N LEU A 76 10.72 17.57 1.74
CA LEU A 76 10.68 17.69 3.20
C LEU A 76 10.49 19.12 3.65
N SER A 77 11.17 20.10 3.04
CA SER A 77 11.02 21.52 3.34
C SER A 77 9.62 22.02 3.07
N VAL A 78 9.02 21.60 1.94
CA VAL A 78 7.61 21.94 1.62
C VAL A 78 6.65 21.33 2.63
N MET A 79 6.86 20.06 3.02
CA MET A 79 6.03 19.41 4.05
C MET A 79 6.14 20.15 5.40
N LEU A 80 7.35 20.58 5.79
CA LEU A 80 7.57 21.37 7.01
C LEU A 80 6.87 22.72 6.94
N VAL A 81 7.03 23.45 5.84
CA VAL A 81 6.35 24.74 5.63
C VAL A 81 4.83 24.58 5.70
N SER A 82 4.29 23.59 4.97
CA SER A 82 2.86 23.25 5.00
C SER A 82 2.39 22.97 6.43
N THR A 83 3.13 22.14 7.18
CA THR A 83 2.77 21.78 8.56
C THR A 83 2.85 22.98 9.51
N ILE A 84 3.86 23.84 9.38
CA ILE A 84 3.99 25.05 10.20
C ILE A 84 2.86 26.03 9.91
N LEU A 85 2.57 26.30 8.64
CA LEU A 85 1.45 27.17 8.24
C LEU A 85 0.11 26.60 8.72
N GLY A 86 -0.09 25.29 8.56
CA GLY A 86 -1.28 24.60 9.06
C GLY A 86 -1.43 24.73 10.58
N LEU A 87 -0.36 24.57 11.36
CA LEU A 87 -0.38 24.74 12.82
C LEU A 87 -0.68 26.19 13.22
N ILE A 88 -0.17 27.19 12.51
CA ILE A 88 -0.44 28.61 12.80
C ILE A 88 -1.91 28.93 12.54
N GLN A 89 -2.51 28.38 11.50
CA GLN A 89 -3.88 28.67 11.07
C GLN A 89 -4.91 27.64 11.56
N TYR A 90 -4.52 26.69 12.43
CA TYR A 90 -5.37 25.59 12.84
C TYR A 90 -6.58 26.05 13.65
N PRO A 91 -7.82 25.85 13.17
CA PRO A 91 -9.01 26.39 13.82
C PRO A 91 -9.51 25.56 15.01
N PHE A 92 -9.04 24.30 15.17
CA PHE A 92 -9.58 23.32 16.13
C PHE A 92 -8.81 23.27 17.46
N TYR A 93 -8.06 24.31 17.83
CA TYR A 93 -7.33 24.33 19.11
C TYR A 93 -8.26 24.28 20.32
N ASP A 94 -9.37 25.00 20.28
CA ASP A 94 -10.36 25.01 21.37
C ASP A 94 -11.00 23.64 21.57
N GLU A 95 -11.27 22.91 20.50
CA GLU A 95 -11.82 21.56 20.55
C GLU A 95 -10.80 20.55 21.13
N ILE A 96 -9.51 20.77 20.89
CA ILE A 96 -8.46 19.96 21.50
C ILE A 96 -8.33 20.25 22.99
N LEU A 97 -8.34 21.52 23.40
CA LEU A 97 -8.18 21.93 24.78
C LEU A 97 -9.38 21.53 25.64
N ASN A 98 -10.59 21.65 25.10
CA ASN A 98 -11.84 21.23 25.75
C ASN A 98 -12.12 19.72 25.62
N GLY A 99 -11.36 19.01 24.77
CA GLY A 99 -11.49 17.58 24.56
C GLY A 99 -10.84 16.72 25.66
N PRO A 100 -11.01 15.40 25.59
CA PRO A 100 -10.42 14.50 26.57
C PRO A 100 -8.89 14.51 26.47
N VAL A 101 -8.19 14.77 27.59
CA VAL A 101 -6.70 14.77 27.63
C VAL A 101 -6.11 13.43 27.22
N THR A 102 -6.87 12.35 27.39
CA THR A 102 -6.51 11.00 26.95
C THR A 102 -6.36 10.85 25.43
N GLN A 103 -6.77 11.86 24.64
CA GLN A 103 -6.54 11.88 23.19
C GLN A 103 -5.04 11.92 22.85
N LEU A 104 -4.20 12.44 23.72
CA LEU A 104 -2.74 12.42 23.56
C LEU A 104 -2.16 11.17 24.24
N GLN A 105 -1.71 10.21 23.45
CA GLN A 105 -1.04 9.02 23.97
C GLN A 105 0.21 9.43 24.78
N LYS A 106 0.44 8.75 25.91
CA LYS A 106 1.58 8.97 26.81
C LYS A 106 1.62 10.36 27.48
N PHE A 107 0.57 11.15 27.38
CA PHE A 107 0.52 12.46 28.04
C PHE A 107 0.70 12.37 29.56
N SER A 108 0.07 11.37 30.19
CA SER A 108 0.23 11.10 31.62
C SER A 108 1.68 10.78 32.02
N MET A 109 2.41 10.07 31.17
CA MET A 109 3.84 9.79 31.40
C MET A 109 4.67 11.08 31.34
N VAL A 110 4.38 11.97 30.38
CA VAL A 110 5.06 13.26 30.24
C VAL A 110 4.77 14.16 31.44
N THR A 111 3.51 14.25 31.88
CA THR A 111 3.15 15.02 33.07
C THR A 111 3.82 14.51 34.33
N SER A 112 3.96 13.17 34.50
CA SER A 112 4.68 12.57 35.62
C SER A 112 6.17 12.94 35.62
N VAL A 113 6.82 12.89 34.44
CA VAL A 113 8.23 13.25 34.30
C VAL A 113 8.45 14.74 34.59
N LEU A 114 7.59 15.61 34.08
CA LEU A 114 7.68 17.06 34.33
C LEU A 114 7.46 17.40 35.82
N SER A 115 6.51 16.72 36.48
CA SER A 115 6.30 16.87 37.91
C SER A 115 7.53 16.41 38.72
N TYR A 116 8.14 15.30 38.33
CA TYR A 116 9.39 14.82 38.94
C TYR A 116 10.54 15.82 38.80
N LEU A 117 10.63 16.47 37.63
CA LEU A 117 11.63 17.51 37.35
C LEU A 117 11.26 18.90 37.94
N GLN A 118 10.15 19.01 38.66
CA GLN A 118 9.61 20.27 39.21
C GLN A 118 9.37 21.37 38.16
N ILE A 119 9.12 20.96 36.91
CA ILE A 119 8.83 21.86 35.80
C ILE A 119 7.31 22.13 35.77
N HIS A 120 6.91 23.39 36.06
CA HIS A 120 5.52 23.80 36.04
C HIS A 120 5.20 24.44 34.69
N ILE A 121 4.47 23.75 33.84
CA ILE A 121 3.94 24.28 32.57
C ILE A 121 2.42 24.32 32.65
N ASN A 122 1.81 25.38 32.14
CA ASN A 122 0.36 25.45 32.00
C ASN A 122 -0.15 24.23 31.20
N LYS A 123 -1.24 23.63 31.66
CA LYS A 123 -1.85 22.42 31.05
C LYS A 123 -2.09 22.64 29.55
N ASP A 124 -2.63 23.79 29.15
CA ASP A 124 -2.96 24.10 27.76
C ASP A 124 -1.69 24.19 26.88
N GLY A 125 -0.68 24.91 27.37
CA GLY A 125 0.61 24.97 26.69
C GLY A 125 1.29 23.63 26.56
N LEU A 126 1.14 22.73 27.56
CA LEU A 126 1.68 21.37 27.50
C LEU A 126 0.94 20.51 26.48
N VAL A 127 -0.40 20.60 26.42
CA VAL A 127 -1.21 19.86 25.43
C VAL A 127 -0.85 20.28 24.01
N LEU A 128 -0.79 21.59 23.76
CA LEU A 128 -0.43 22.13 22.44
C LEU A 128 1.01 21.79 22.05
N GLY A 129 1.96 21.96 22.98
CA GLY A 129 3.35 21.60 22.75
C GLY A 129 3.51 20.11 22.43
N TRP A 130 2.82 19.24 23.15
CA TRP A 130 2.83 17.80 22.87
C TRP A 130 2.21 17.45 21.52
N MET A 131 1.12 18.12 21.12
CA MET A 131 0.52 18.01 19.79
C MET A 131 1.54 18.35 18.69
N VAL A 132 2.20 19.50 18.79
CA VAL A 132 3.19 19.96 17.82
C VAL A 132 4.35 18.97 17.69
N ILE A 133 4.92 18.53 18.82
CA ILE A 133 6.03 17.53 18.83
C ILE A 133 5.57 16.22 18.17
N ARG A 134 4.35 15.77 18.45
CA ARG A 134 3.81 14.53 17.85
C ARG A 134 3.68 14.65 16.33
N ILE A 135 3.16 15.77 15.83
CA ILE A 135 2.98 16.00 14.39
C ILE A 135 4.34 16.08 13.69
N ILE A 136 5.28 16.87 14.20
CA ILE A 136 6.63 17.00 13.63
C ILE A 136 7.36 15.65 13.67
N LYS A 137 7.27 14.92 14.78
CA LYS A 137 7.82 13.55 14.87
C LYS A 137 7.21 12.64 13.80
N GLY A 138 5.89 12.68 13.63
CA GLY A 138 5.19 11.88 12.62
C GLY A 138 5.66 12.19 11.20
N LEU A 139 5.85 13.48 10.88
CA LEU A 139 6.37 13.93 9.60
C LEU A 139 7.78 13.36 9.33
N PHE A 140 8.72 13.52 10.25
CA PHE A 140 10.08 13.00 10.07
C PHE A 140 10.12 11.48 9.97
N LEU A 141 9.36 10.77 10.79
CA LEU A 141 9.30 9.31 10.74
C LEU A 141 8.69 8.85 9.40
N SER A 142 7.58 9.44 8.97
CA SER A 142 6.98 9.14 7.66
C SER A 142 7.98 9.37 6.53
N TYR A 143 8.70 10.50 6.55
CA TYR A 143 9.72 10.81 5.56
C TYR A 143 10.85 9.77 5.52
N VAL A 144 11.41 9.41 6.69
CA VAL A 144 12.51 8.42 6.78
C VAL A 144 12.05 7.05 6.28
N TRP A 145 10.86 6.61 6.69
CA TRP A 145 10.35 5.29 6.30
C TRP A 145 9.92 5.21 4.84
N THR A 146 9.59 6.31 4.20
CA THR A 146 9.17 6.38 2.80
C THR A 146 10.38 6.66 1.88
N PHE A 147 10.76 7.91 1.75
CA PHE A 147 11.88 8.31 0.89
C PHE A 147 13.21 7.69 1.31
N GLY A 148 13.46 7.55 2.62
CA GLY A 148 14.66 6.89 3.13
C GLY A 148 14.77 5.44 2.67
N THR A 149 13.66 4.71 2.57
CA THR A 149 13.65 3.34 2.03
C THR A 149 14.02 3.32 0.55
N GLY A 150 13.41 4.19 -0.26
CA GLY A 150 13.75 4.30 -1.68
C GLY A 150 15.22 4.63 -1.88
N TYR A 151 15.74 5.58 -1.10
CA TYR A 151 17.14 5.96 -1.13
C TYR A 151 18.08 4.83 -0.69
N LEU A 152 17.73 4.08 0.36
CA LEU A 152 18.49 2.93 0.83
C LEU A 152 18.62 1.84 -0.25
N VAL A 153 17.51 1.47 -0.88
CA VAL A 153 17.50 0.49 -1.98
C VAL A 153 18.33 0.99 -3.15
N PHE A 154 18.21 2.27 -3.50
CA PHE A 154 19.02 2.90 -4.52
C PHE A 154 20.53 2.82 -4.21
N CYS A 155 20.96 3.18 -2.99
CA CYS A 155 22.36 3.09 -2.57
C CYS A 155 22.89 1.67 -2.65
N TRP A 156 22.08 0.70 -2.25
CA TRP A 156 22.50 -0.71 -2.25
C TRP A 156 22.72 -1.27 -3.66
N TYR A 157 21.93 -0.81 -4.66
CA TYR A 157 21.85 -1.46 -5.98
C TYR A 157 22.11 -0.53 -7.16
N ARG A 158 22.64 0.66 -6.94
CA ARG A 158 22.88 1.67 -8.00
C ARG A 158 23.61 1.16 -9.23
N ASN A 159 24.58 0.24 -9.06
CA ASN A 159 25.37 -0.35 -10.13
C ASN A 159 24.95 -1.79 -10.48
N GLU A 160 24.02 -2.36 -9.71
CA GLU A 160 23.63 -3.78 -9.79
C GLU A 160 22.10 -3.93 -9.76
N TRP A 161 21.39 -3.08 -10.50
CA TRP A 161 19.92 -3.06 -10.49
C TRP A 161 19.30 -4.41 -10.91
N GLU A 162 19.97 -5.17 -11.80
CA GLU A 162 19.52 -6.50 -12.20
C GLU A 162 19.58 -7.50 -11.05
N GLN A 163 20.56 -7.38 -10.16
CA GLN A 163 20.62 -8.18 -8.95
C GLN A 163 19.46 -7.82 -7.99
N CYS A 164 19.19 -6.52 -7.81
CA CYS A 164 18.02 -6.06 -7.08
C CYS A 164 16.73 -6.68 -7.63
N PHE A 165 16.54 -6.59 -8.96
CA PHE A 165 15.39 -7.17 -9.64
C PHE A 165 15.28 -8.68 -9.41
N ASN A 166 16.38 -9.43 -9.52
CA ASN A 166 16.40 -10.87 -9.31
C ASN A 166 16.08 -11.27 -7.85
N VAL A 167 16.55 -10.49 -6.86
CA VAL A 167 16.24 -10.71 -5.45
C VAL A 167 14.77 -10.43 -5.18
N LEU A 168 14.24 -9.32 -5.72
CA LEU A 168 12.83 -8.96 -5.62
C LEU A 168 11.93 -10.02 -6.24
N GLU A 169 12.25 -10.49 -7.44
CA GLU A 169 11.52 -11.55 -8.15
C GLU A 169 11.46 -12.85 -7.33
N ARG A 170 12.56 -13.24 -6.68
CA ARG A 170 12.56 -14.38 -5.75
C ARG A 170 11.67 -14.12 -4.54
N ALA A 171 11.78 -12.97 -3.90
CA ALA A 171 10.95 -12.62 -2.75
C ALA A 171 9.45 -12.67 -3.11
N VAL A 172 9.07 -12.13 -4.27
CA VAL A 172 7.70 -12.19 -4.81
C VAL A 172 7.20 -13.65 -4.92
N ILE A 173 8.00 -14.55 -5.49
CA ILE A 173 7.60 -15.96 -5.63
C ILE A 173 7.35 -16.60 -4.27
N TYR A 174 8.26 -16.43 -3.30
CA TYR A 174 8.07 -16.96 -1.94
C TYR A 174 6.86 -16.34 -1.23
N SER A 175 6.65 -15.03 -1.39
CA SER A 175 5.47 -14.34 -0.85
C SER A 175 4.17 -14.93 -1.41
N VAL A 176 4.11 -15.16 -2.73
CA VAL A 176 2.94 -15.76 -3.38
C VAL A 176 2.70 -17.19 -2.90
N CYS A 177 3.73 -17.98 -2.65
CA CYS A 177 3.57 -19.30 -2.06
C CYS A 177 2.93 -19.24 -0.66
N VAL A 178 3.35 -18.30 0.18
CA VAL A 178 2.76 -18.08 1.53
C VAL A 178 1.31 -17.60 1.42
N ILE A 179 1.06 -16.62 0.55
CA ILE A 179 -0.31 -16.13 0.28
C ILE A 179 -1.22 -17.29 -0.13
N LEU A 180 -0.79 -18.12 -1.07
CA LEU A 180 -1.60 -19.24 -1.55
C LEU A 180 -1.78 -20.33 -0.50
N GLY A 181 -0.75 -20.63 0.30
CA GLY A 181 -0.85 -21.58 1.41
C GLY A 181 -1.93 -21.16 2.42
N TYR A 182 -1.96 -19.87 2.76
CA TYR A 182 -3.00 -19.33 3.64
C TYR A 182 -4.37 -19.25 2.94
N SER A 183 -4.40 -18.78 1.69
CA SER A 183 -5.62 -18.69 0.88
C SER A 183 -6.31 -20.04 0.69
N LEU A 184 -5.57 -21.14 0.72
CA LEU A 184 -6.15 -22.48 0.65
C LEU A 184 -7.05 -22.78 1.85
N ILE A 185 -6.67 -22.35 3.06
CA ILE A 185 -7.49 -22.50 4.26
C ILE A 185 -8.75 -21.65 4.15
N GLU A 186 -8.61 -20.39 3.70
CA GLU A 186 -9.78 -19.52 3.46
C GLU A 186 -10.69 -20.05 2.34
N PHE A 187 -10.13 -20.64 1.29
CA PHE A 187 -10.90 -21.30 0.23
C PHE A 187 -11.80 -22.40 0.79
N PHE A 188 -11.28 -23.26 1.68
CA PHE A 188 -12.07 -24.29 2.36
C PHE A 188 -13.12 -23.68 3.29
N TYR A 189 -12.81 -22.59 4.00
CA TYR A 189 -13.76 -21.85 4.80
C TYR A 189 -14.90 -21.25 3.95
N LEU A 190 -14.58 -20.61 2.83
CA LEU A 190 -15.55 -20.07 1.89
C LEU A 190 -16.39 -21.17 1.20
N GLY A 191 -15.82 -22.35 1.07
CA GLY A 191 -16.48 -23.57 0.61
C GLY A 191 -17.30 -24.30 1.69
N HIS A 192 -17.42 -23.71 2.89
CA HIS A 192 -18.18 -24.27 4.02
C HIS A 192 -17.69 -25.65 4.52
N ILE A 193 -16.40 -25.94 4.32
CA ILE A 193 -15.79 -27.19 4.80
C ILE A 193 -15.60 -27.10 6.33
N LYS A 194 -16.09 -28.11 7.03
CA LYS A 194 -15.96 -28.19 8.50
C LYS A 194 -14.49 -28.17 8.93
N GLY A 195 -14.20 -27.46 10.02
CA GLY A 195 -12.84 -27.33 10.59
C GLY A 195 -12.02 -26.17 10.03
N ALA A 196 -12.30 -25.68 8.82
CA ALA A 196 -11.55 -24.56 8.24
C ALA A 196 -11.77 -23.23 9.01
N GLU A 197 -12.97 -23.05 9.52
CA GLU A 197 -13.33 -21.87 10.33
C GLU A 197 -12.55 -21.87 11.67
N GLU A 198 -12.46 -23.03 12.34
CA GLU A 198 -11.74 -23.19 13.60
C GLU A 198 -10.24 -22.94 13.40
N ILE A 199 -9.67 -23.47 12.31
CA ILE A 199 -8.26 -23.21 11.96
C ILE A 199 -8.01 -21.71 11.77
N LEU A 200 -8.87 -21.02 11.01
CA LEU A 200 -8.73 -19.58 10.79
C LEU A 200 -8.89 -18.79 12.09
N LYS A 201 -9.85 -19.14 12.95
CA LYS A 201 -10.00 -18.51 14.27
C LYS A 201 -8.75 -18.67 15.14
N ALA A 202 -8.08 -19.81 15.05
CA ALA A 202 -6.84 -20.08 15.78
C ALA A 202 -5.64 -19.30 15.22
N ILE A 203 -5.52 -19.16 13.90
CA ILE A 203 -4.33 -18.59 13.24
C ILE A 203 -4.42 -17.06 13.12
N ASN A 204 -5.60 -16.50 12.84
CA ASN A 204 -5.78 -15.07 12.53
C ASN A 204 -5.23 -14.11 13.60
N PRO A 205 -5.36 -14.37 14.92
CA PRO A 205 -4.79 -13.51 15.95
C PRO A 205 -3.26 -13.40 15.92
N TYR A 206 -2.56 -14.37 15.30
CA TYR A 206 -1.10 -14.36 15.15
C TYR A 206 -0.64 -13.68 13.87
N ILE A 207 -1.53 -13.48 12.90
CA ILE A 207 -1.21 -12.84 11.61
C ILE A 207 -1.69 -11.40 11.58
N HIS A 208 -2.86 -11.12 12.16
CA HIS A 208 -3.52 -9.82 12.09
C HIS A 208 -3.69 -9.18 13.47
N SER A 209 -3.63 -7.87 13.52
CA SER A 209 -4.08 -7.08 14.66
C SER A 209 -5.61 -7.10 14.72
N ILE A 210 -6.18 -8.17 15.26
CA ILE A 210 -7.64 -8.33 15.39
C ILE A 210 -8.16 -7.37 16.46
N ASN A 211 -9.29 -6.72 16.20
CA ASN A 211 -9.97 -5.89 17.16
C ASN A 211 -11.11 -6.69 17.84
N ASN A 212 -10.89 -7.09 19.09
CA ASN A 212 -11.83 -7.90 19.85
C ASN A 212 -12.97 -7.07 20.51
N ASN A 213 -12.90 -5.74 20.43
CA ASN A 213 -13.83 -4.84 21.15
C ASN A 213 -15.10 -4.48 20.34
N GLY A 214 -15.56 -5.37 19.45
CA GLY A 214 -16.80 -5.14 18.68
C GLY A 214 -16.68 -4.12 17.56
N THR A 215 -15.50 -3.55 17.31
CA THR A 215 -15.25 -2.73 16.13
C THR A 215 -15.08 -3.66 14.94
N TRP A 216 -15.72 -3.31 13.84
CA TRP A 216 -15.88 -4.18 12.69
C TRP A 216 -14.61 -4.41 11.85
N TRP A 217 -13.54 -3.66 12.05
CA TRP A 217 -12.31 -3.75 11.26
C TRP A 217 -11.03 -3.77 12.10
N PRO A 218 -10.07 -4.66 11.80
CA PRO A 218 -10.22 -5.87 11.01
C PRO A 218 -10.95 -6.98 11.79
N PRO A 219 -11.90 -7.67 11.15
CA PRO A 219 -12.64 -8.74 11.81
C PRO A 219 -11.78 -10.00 11.96
N LEU A 220 -12.14 -10.87 12.91
CA LEU A 220 -11.48 -12.17 13.08
C LEU A 220 -11.60 -13.03 11.81
N LEU A 221 -12.79 -13.09 11.22
CA LEU A 221 -13.07 -13.79 9.97
C LEU A 221 -13.69 -12.81 8.96
N TRP A 222 -13.32 -12.94 7.70
CA TRP A 222 -13.91 -12.16 6.63
C TRP A 222 -14.96 -12.99 5.88
N GLY A 223 -16.21 -12.62 6.03
CA GLY A 223 -17.32 -13.35 5.41
C GLY A 223 -17.46 -13.09 3.91
N GLY A 224 -17.57 -14.16 3.11
CA GLY A 224 -17.94 -14.05 1.70
C GLY A 224 -16.90 -13.49 0.74
N GLN A 225 -15.68 -13.21 1.20
CA GLN A 225 -14.54 -12.74 0.41
C GLN A 225 -13.24 -13.35 0.93
N LEU A 226 -12.29 -13.61 0.05
CA LEU A 226 -10.94 -14.04 0.41
C LEU A 226 -10.07 -12.79 0.67
N ARG A 227 -9.32 -12.78 1.77
CA ARG A 227 -8.34 -11.70 2.07
C ARG A 227 -6.91 -12.21 2.18
N SER A 228 -6.72 -13.51 2.39
CA SER A 228 -5.44 -14.13 2.65
C SER A 228 -4.75 -13.53 3.89
N VAL A 229 -3.44 -13.36 3.83
CA VAL A 229 -2.61 -12.76 4.90
C VAL A 229 -2.79 -11.25 5.05
N PHE A 230 -3.63 -10.62 4.24
CA PHE A 230 -3.90 -9.19 4.31
C PHE A 230 -5.05 -8.88 5.26
N SER A 231 -5.05 -7.69 5.83
CA SER A 231 -6.13 -7.26 6.72
C SER A 231 -7.47 -7.04 5.99
N GLU A 232 -7.41 -6.81 4.67
CA GLU A 232 -8.57 -6.52 3.83
C GLU A 232 -8.41 -7.12 2.41
N PRO A 233 -9.51 -7.57 1.77
CA PRO A 233 -9.48 -8.11 0.40
C PRO A 233 -8.92 -7.15 -0.65
N SER A 234 -9.16 -5.84 -0.54
CA SER A 234 -8.61 -4.81 -1.42
C SER A 234 -7.08 -4.75 -1.38
N TYR A 235 -6.47 -4.99 -0.22
CA TYR A 235 -5.02 -4.96 -0.04
C TYR A 235 -4.33 -6.12 -0.75
N PHE A 236 -5.00 -7.27 -0.84
CA PHE A 236 -4.54 -8.34 -1.72
C PHE A 236 -4.49 -7.86 -3.18
N GLY A 237 -5.53 -7.13 -3.64
CA GLY A 237 -5.57 -6.54 -4.99
C GLY A 237 -4.41 -5.58 -5.27
N ILE A 238 -4.11 -4.70 -4.31
CA ILE A 238 -2.99 -3.76 -4.41
C ILE A 238 -1.65 -4.51 -4.46
N TYR A 239 -1.47 -5.52 -3.61
CA TYR A 239 -0.26 -6.35 -3.63
C TYR A 239 -0.14 -7.18 -4.92
N ALA A 240 -1.27 -7.64 -5.49
CA ALA A 240 -1.27 -8.36 -6.75
C ALA A 240 -0.79 -7.47 -7.92
N ALA A 241 -1.17 -6.21 -7.95
CA ALA A 241 -0.67 -5.24 -8.93
C ALA A 241 0.85 -5.03 -8.83
N PHE A 242 1.41 -5.14 -7.63
CA PHE A 242 2.86 -5.16 -7.49
C PHE A 242 3.49 -6.44 -8.03
N THR A 243 2.88 -7.62 -7.83
CA THR A 243 3.53 -8.93 -7.97
C THR A 243 3.31 -9.60 -9.32
N LEU A 244 2.13 -9.47 -9.93
CA LEU A 244 1.78 -10.17 -11.17
C LEU A 244 2.74 -9.91 -12.33
N PRO A 245 3.20 -8.68 -12.60
CA PRO A 245 4.16 -8.42 -13.66
C PRO A 245 5.49 -9.18 -13.47
N PHE A 246 5.97 -9.35 -12.23
CA PHE A 246 7.17 -10.13 -11.93
C PHE A 246 6.97 -11.62 -12.19
N LEU A 247 5.81 -12.17 -11.86
CA LEU A 247 5.48 -13.58 -12.15
C LEU A 247 5.37 -13.82 -13.66
N TRP A 248 4.75 -12.91 -14.41
CA TRP A 248 4.68 -12.98 -15.86
C TRP A 248 6.07 -12.92 -16.50
N ASN A 249 6.92 -12.00 -16.06
CA ASN A 249 8.30 -11.91 -16.54
C ASN A 249 9.06 -13.21 -16.26
N LYS A 250 8.95 -13.74 -15.06
CA LYS A 250 9.69 -14.94 -14.64
C LYS A 250 9.33 -16.19 -15.44
N VAL A 251 8.03 -16.44 -15.68
CA VAL A 251 7.59 -17.64 -16.41
C VAL A 251 8.18 -17.68 -17.82
N PHE A 252 8.35 -16.52 -18.46
CA PHE A 252 8.94 -16.43 -19.79
C PHE A 252 10.48 -16.49 -19.79
N ALA A 253 11.11 -16.08 -18.69
CA ALA A 253 12.56 -16.13 -18.53
C ALA A 253 13.09 -17.53 -18.20
N LEU A 254 12.27 -18.42 -17.62
CA LEU A 254 12.66 -19.79 -17.29
C LEU A 254 12.96 -20.60 -18.55
N ARG A 255 14.02 -21.44 -18.49
CA ARG A 255 14.36 -22.43 -19.54
C ARG A 255 13.77 -23.81 -19.24
N ASN A 256 13.69 -24.18 -17.96
CA ASN A 256 13.20 -25.46 -17.51
C ASN A 256 11.66 -25.56 -17.62
N ASN A 257 11.15 -26.57 -18.32
CA ASN A 257 9.71 -26.79 -18.51
C ASN A 257 8.99 -27.10 -17.19
N LYS A 258 9.58 -27.88 -16.27
CA LYS A 258 8.98 -28.16 -14.94
C LYS A 258 8.77 -26.87 -14.14
N GLY A 259 9.77 -25.99 -14.13
CA GLY A 259 9.66 -24.68 -13.49
C GLY A 259 8.60 -23.77 -14.13
N LYS A 260 8.47 -23.82 -15.48
CA LYS A 260 7.40 -23.07 -16.18
C LYS A 260 6.01 -23.54 -15.79
N VAL A 261 5.79 -24.86 -15.75
CA VAL A 261 4.49 -25.44 -15.37
C VAL A 261 4.15 -25.09 -13.93
N PHE A 262 5.11 -25.24 -13.02
CA PHE A 262 4.92 -24.84 -11.62
C PHE A 262 4.54 -23.38 -11.50
N LEU A 263 5.29 -22.47 -12.14
CA LEU A 263 5.04 -21.04 -12.05
C LEU A 263 3.73 -20.64 -12.75
N ALA A 264 3.38 -21.29 -13.85
CA ALA A 264 2.08 -21.11 -14.51
C ALA A 264 0.92 -21.52 -13.59
N GLY A 265 1.02 -22.65 -12.91
CA GLY A 265 0.06 -23.09 -11.90
C GLY A 265 -0.05 -22.07 -10.74
N LEU A 266 1.08 -21.55 -10.31
CA LEU A 266 1.13 -20.53 -9.25
C LEU A 266 0.46 -19.21 -9.68
N ILE A 267 0.65 -18.76 -10.93
CA ILE A 267 -0.03 -17.60 -11.53
C ILE A 267 -1.55 -17.83 -11.57
N VAL A 268 -1.99 -19.00 -12.05
CA VAL A 268 -3.43 -19.32 -12.12
C VAL A 268 -4.05 -19.33 -10.72
N ALA A 269 -3.43 -19.99 -9.75
CA ALA A 269 -3.92 -20.07 -8.38
C ALA A 269 -3.96 -18.69 -7.70
N PHE A 270 -2.93 -17.86 -7.93
CA PHE A 270 -2.86 -16.51 -7.38
C PHE A 270 -3.94 -15.59 -8.00
N THR A 271 -4.10 -15.62 -9.31
CA THR A 271 -5.13 -14.84 -10.02
C THR A 271 -6.54 -15.35 -9.69
N PHE A 272 -6.72 -16.65 -9.53
CA PHE A 272 -7.97 -17.25 -9.03
C PHE A 272 -8.32 -16.72 -7.63
N SER A 273 -7.36 -16.76 -6.70
CA SER A 273 -7.53 -16.23 -5.34
C SER A 273 -7.83 -14.72 -5.37
N LEU A 274 -7.21 -13.98 -6.28
CA LEU A 274 -7.48 -12.55 -6.50
C LEU A 274 -8.95 -12.30 -6.86
N PHE A 275 -9.55 -13.09 -7.76
CA PHE A 275 -10.97 -12.97 -8.09
C PHE A 275 -11.91 -13.37 -6.94
N LEU A 276 -11.48 -14.29 -6.06
CA LEU A 276 -12.23 -14.64 -4.85
C LEU A 276 -12.27 -13.51 -3.81
N THR A 277 -11.39 -12.52 -3.91
CA THR A 277 -11.47 -11.33 -3.06
C THR A 277 -12.73 -10.51 -3.34
N LYS A 278 -13.32 -10.63 -4.52
CA LYS A 278 -14.43 -9.78 -5.01
C LYS A 278 -14.14 -8.28 -4.87
N ALA A 279 -12.87 -7.91 -4.72
CA ALA A 279 -12.45 -6.53 -4.57
C ALA A 279 -12.46 -5.84 -5.94
N ARG A 280 -13.20 -4.74 -6.07
CA ARG A 280 -13.25 -3.94 -7.31
C ARG A 280 -11.90 -3.37 -7.68
N THR A 281 -11.15 -2.90 -6.69
CA THR A 281 -9.78 -2.42 -6.87
C THR A 281 -8.90 -3.47 -7.54
N ALA A 282 -9.00 -4.74 -7.11
CA ALA A 282 -8.27 -5.85 -7.70
C ALA A 282 -8.60 -6.07 -9.18
N ALA A 283 -9.89 -6.03 -9.53
CA ALA A 283 -10.35 -6.21 -10.91
C ALA A 283 -9.91 -5.06 -11.84
N ILE A 284 -10.00 -3.81 -11.35
CA ILE A 284 -9.59 -2.62 -12.11
C ILE A 284 -8.08 -2.62 -12.34
N LEU A 285 -7.29 -2.86 -11.30
CA LEU A 285 -5.82 -2.88 -11.40
C LEU A 285 -5.36 -3.99 -12.35
N LEU A 286 -5.87 -5.23 -12.19
CA LEU A 286 -5.54 -6.34 -13.07
C LEU A 286 -5.90 -6.03 -14.53
N SER A 287 -7.07 -5.48 -14.79
CA SER A 287 -7.51 -5.11 -16.14
C SER A 287 -6.61 -4.05 -16.76
N GLY A 288 -6.23 -3.03 -16.00
CA GLY A 288 -5.29 -1.99 -16.42
C GLY A 288 -3.90 -2.55 -16.73
N GLU A 289 -3.39 -3.46 -15.91
CA GLU A 289 -2.11 -4.13 -16.12
C GLU A 289 -2.11 -5.04 -17.35
N LEU A 290 -3.18 -5.84 -17.54
CA LEU A 290 -3.33 -6.68 -18.73
C LEU A 290 -3.37 -5.83 -20.01
N PHE A 291 -4.09 -4.72 -19.97
CA PHE A 291 -4.15 -3.78 -21.10
C PHE A 291 -2.77 -3.18 -21.38
N LEU A 292 -2.10 -2.63 -20.38
CA LEU A 292 -0.78 -2.03 -20.53
C LEU A 292 0.28 -3.05 -20.95
N TRP A 293 0.25 -4.25 -20.35
CA TRP A 293 1.12 -5.37 -20.75
C TRP A 293 0.95 -5.69 -22.25
N THR A 294 -0.30 -5.83 -22.68
CA THR A 294 -0.62 -6.15 -24.09
C THR A 294 -0.10 -5.05 -25.02
N LEU A 295 -0.35 -3.78 -24.71
CA LEU A 295 0.13 -2.65 -25.50
C LEU A 295 1.67 -2.64 -25.61
N LEU A 296 2.36 -2.82 -24.49
CA LEU A 296 3.83 -2.81 -24.48
C LEU A 296 4.44 -4.01 -25.22
N GLN A 297 3.82 -5.20 -25.11
CA GLN A 297 4.27 -6.37 -25.87
C GLN A 297 4.05 -6.19 -27.39
N ILE A 298 2.93 -5.60 -27.82
CA ILE A 298 2.67 -5.25 -29.22
C ILE A 298 3.68 -4.20 -29.71
N TYR A 299 3.93 -3.17 -28.89
CA TYR A 299 4.87 -2.10 -29.24
C TYR A 299 6.30 -2.60 -29.44
N THR A 300 6.76 -3.48 -28.55
CA THR A 300 8.15 -3.99 -28.60
C THR A 300 8.34 -5.06 -29.67
N LYS A 301 7.27 -5.69 -30.16
CA LYS A 301 7.28 -6.73 -31.22
C LYS A 301 8.35 -7.80 -31.00
N ASN A 302 8.56 -8.23 -29.75
CA ASN A 302 9.48 -9.32 -29.45
C ASN A 302 9.01 -10.61 -30.17
N ASN A 303 9.93 -11.45 -30.65
CA ASN A 303 9.64 -12.68 -31.43
C ASN A 303 8.60 -13.65 -30.81
N LYS A 304 8.26 -13.47 -29.54
CA LYS A 304 7.27 -14.30 -28.82
C LYS A 304 6.11 -13.49 -28.26
N PHE A 305 5.88 -12.25 -28.71
CA PHE A 305 4.90 -11.37 -28.10
C PHE A 305 3.48 -11.94 -28.12
N ILE A 306 3.05 -12.57 -29.22
CA ILE A 306 1.74 -13.21 -29.33
C ILE A 306 1.59 -14.32 -28.28
N LYS A 307 2.62 -15.21 -28.16
CA LYS A 307 2.60 -16.28 -27.16
C LYS A 307 2.50 -15.75 -25.72
N LYS A 308 3.19 -14.65 -25.43
CA LYS A 308 3.15 -14.00 -24.11
C LYS A 308 1.78 -13.41 -23.81
N ILE A 309 1.22 -12.67 -24.78
CA ILE A 309 -0.12 -12.08 -24.65
C ILE A 309 -1.15 -13.19 -24.47
N SER A 310 -1.16 -14.19 -25.38
CA SER A 310 -2.10 -15.31 -25.29
C SER A 310 -2.00 -16.07 -23.97
N PHE A 311 -0.78 -16.30 -23.46
CA PHE A 311 -0.56 -16.97 -22.18
C PHE A 311 -1.20 -16.20 -21.02
N VAL A 312 -0.85 -14.90 -20.88
CA VAL A 312 -1.31 -14.08 -19.75
C VAL A 312 -2.84 -13.91 -19.79
N LEU A 313 -3.41 -13.63 -20.97
CA LEU A 313 -4.86 -13.47 -21.14
C LEU A 313 -5.59 -14.79 -20.89
N LEU A 314 -5.12 -15.91 -21.46
CA LEU A 314 -5.75 -17.20 -21.30
C LEU A 314 -5.79 -17.64 -19.82
N PHE A 315 -4.67 -17.53 -19.11
CA PHE A 315 -4.63 -17.91 -17.70
C PHE A 315 -5.45 -16.98 -16.81
N SER A 316 -5.52 -15.69 -17.14
CA SER A 316 -6.43 -14.76 -16.44
C SER A 316 -7.90 -15.12 -16.67
N LEU A 317 -8.28 -15.48 -17.90
CA LEU A 317 -9.64 -15.91 -18.24
C LEU A 317 -10.01 -17.24 -17.57
N ILE A 318 -9.09 -18.23 -17.56
CA ILE A 318 -9.30 -19.49 -16.85
C ILE A 318 -9.51 -19.23 -15.36
N SER A 319 -8.66 -18.42 -14.74
CA SER A 319 -8.77 -18.08 -13.32
C SER A 319 -10.09 -17.36 -13.01
N PHE A 320 -10.51 -16.44 -13.88
CA PHE A 320 -11.79 -15.75 -13.77
C PHE A 320 -12.97 -16.71 -13.86
N ALA A 321 -12.98 -17.60 -14.87
CA ALA A 321 -14.04 -18.58 -15.06
C ALA A 321 -14.16 -19.52 -13.85
N LEU A 322 -13.04 -20.06 -13.36
CA LEU A 322 -13.00 -20.94 -12.19
C LEU A 322 -13.49 -20.22 -10.92
N ALA A 323 -13.06 -18.98 -10.69
CA ALA A 323 -13.49 -18.20 -9.54
C ALA A 323 -15.00 -17.91 -9.59
N ASN A 324 -15.53 -17.54 -10.75
CA ASN A 324 -16.97 -17.31 -10.90
C ASN A 324 -17.80 -18.57 -10.69
N LEU A 325 -17.35 -19.72 -11.20
CA LEU A 325 -18.00 -21.01 -10.94
C LEU A 325 -18.01 -21.32 -9.44
N PHE A 326 -16.91 -21.09 -8.74
CA PHE A 326 -16.86 -21.32 -7.30
C PHE A 326 -17.77 -20.35 -6.52
N ILE A 327 -17.74 -19.06 -6.85
CA ILE A 327 -18.57 -18.04 -6.20
C ILE A 327 -20.06 -18.35 -6.36
N THR A 328 -20.49 -18.73 -7.56
CA THR A 328 -21.91 -18.92 -7.86
C THR A 328 -22.45 -20.26 -7.40
N ASN A 329 -21.66 -21.33 -7.46
CA ASN A 329 -22.15 -22.67 -7.16
C ASN A 329 -21.80 -23.17 -5.74
N VAL A 330 -20.77 -22.62 -5.12
CA VAL A 330 -20.31 -23.10 -3.80
C VAL A 330 -20.55 -22.06 -2.72
N MET A 331 -20.13 -20.82 -2.92
CA MET A 331 -20.28 -19.79 -1.88
C MET A 331 -21.73 -19.33 -1.71
N ALA A 332 -22.55 -19.41 -2.76
CA ALA A 332 -23.95 -18.95 -2.77
C ALA A 332 -24.94 -19.94 -2.12
N LEU A 333 -24.52 -21.17 -1.79
CA LEU A 333 -25.41 -22.25 -1.32
C LEU A 333 -26.23 -21.97 -0.06
N LYS A 334 -25.96 -20.88 0.66
CA LYS A 334 -26.70 -20.51 1.89
C LYS A 334 -27.83 -19.50 1.68
N THR A 335 -27.97 -18.88 0.50
CA THR A 335 -28.82 -17.68 0.37
C THR A 335 -29.98 -17.78 -0.63
N GLU A 336 -30.01 -18.71 -1.57
CA GLU A 336 -31.14 -18.85 -2.53
C GLU A 336 -31.28 -20.29 -3.09
N PRO A 337 -32.50 -20.71 -3.55
CA PRO A 337 -32.70 -21.99 -4.21
C PRO A 337 -31.93 -22.06 -5.53
N ILE A 338 -31.25 -23.19 -5.70
CA ILE A 338 -30.24 -23.44 -6.72
C ILE A 338 -30.82 -23.30 -8.15
N ARG A 339 -30.58 -22.16 -8.82
CA ARG A 339 -30.45 -22.13 -10.28
C ARG A 339 -28.97 -22.25 -10.61
N ARG A 340 -28.58 -23.39 -11.19
CA ARG A 340 -27.19 -23.59 -11.68
C ARG A 340 -26.86 -22.49 -12.69
N ALA A 341 -26.06 -21.52 -12.27
CA ALA A 341 -25.62 -20.45 -13.15
C ALA A 341 -24.61 -21.00 -14.18
N THR A 342 -24.80 -20.67 -15.44
CA THR A 342 -23.79 -20.89 -16.48
C THR A 342 -22.65 -19.89 -16.31
N ILE A 343 -21.47 -20.17 -16.89
CA ILE A 343 -20.31 -19.26 -16.85
C ILE A 343 -20.69 -17.86 -17.33
N VAL A 344 -21.54 -17.75 -18.36
CA VAL A 344 -21.97 -16.47 -18.95
C VAL A 344 -22.83 -15.68 -17.97
N THR A 345 -23.83 -16.32 -17.34
CA THR A 345 -24.71 -15.63 -16.35
C THR A 345 -23.94 -15.26 -15.08
N ALA A 346 -22.94 -16.04 -14.67
CA ALA A 346 -22.08 -15.72 -13.56
C ALA A 346 -21.14 -14.54 -13.88
N ALA A 347 -20.57 -14.52 -15.10
CA ALA A 347 -19.73 -13.41 -15.57
C ALA A 347 -20.54 -12.12 -15.70
N ASP A 348 -21.74 -12.16 -16.28
CA ASP A 348 -22.64 -11.01 -16.39
C ASP A 348 -23.02 -10.45 -15.01
N LYS A 349 -23.30 -11.34 -14.05
CA LYS A 349 -23.58 -10.93 -12.66
C LYS A 349 -22.35 -10.30 -12.02
N TYR A 350 -21.17 -10.90 -12.13
CA TYR A 350 -19.93 -10.35 -11.58
C TYR A 350 -19.58 -8.99 -12.19
N VAL A 351 -19.63 -8.86 -13.51
CA VAL A 351 -19.36 -7.62 -14.23
C VAL A 351 -20.46 -6.58 -13.93
N GLY A 352 -21.73 -6.98 -13.93
CA GLY A 352 -22.85 -6.12 -13.60
C GLY A 352 -22.77 -5.58 -12.17
N ASP A 353 -22.49 -6.42 -11.19
CA ASP A 353 -22.36 -6.01 -9.78
C ASP A 353 -21.14 -5.10 -9.56
N ASN A 354 -20.03 -5.35 -10.25
CA ASN A 354 -18.87 -4.49 -10.18
C ASN A 354 -19.04 -3.16 -10.92
N LEU A 355 -19.58 -3.16 -12.16
CA LEU A 355 -19.81 -1.94 -12.94
C LEU A 355 -20.96 -1.10 -12.37
N LYS A 356 -22.09 -1.71 -11.99
CA LYS A 356 -23.20 -1.01 -11.33
C LYS A 356 -22.77 -0.41 -10.00
N SER A 357 -21.89 -1.10 -9.27
CA SER A 357 -21.38 -0.61 -7.99
C SER A 357 -20.36 0.52 -8.13
N ILE A 358 -19.68 0.64 -9.27
CA ILE A 358 -18.81 1.80 -9.58
C ILE A 358 -19.68 3.05 -9.82
N LYS A 359 -20.80 2.90 -10.54
CA LYS A 359 -21.73 3.99 -10.82
C LYS A 359 -22.76 4.24 -9.70
N GLY A 360 -23.00 3.25 -8.86
CA GLY A 360 -24.01 3.32 -7.80
C GLY A 360 -23.51 4.10 -6.59
N LYS A 361 -24.01 5.32 -6.39
CA LYS A 361 -23.85 6.08 -5.15
C LYS A 361 -24.47 5.38 -3.93
N GLU A 362 -25.16 4.25 -4.14
CA GLU A 362 -25.95 3.56 -3.12
C GLU A 362 -25.17 2.53 -2.29
N ASN A 363 -24.00 2.07 -2.75
CA ASN A 363 -23.21 1.10 -2.00
C ASN A 363 -22.45 1.77 -0.85
N ARG A 364 -22.62 1.24 0.37
CA ARG A 364 -22.10 1.72 1.65
C ARG A 364 -20.61 2.13 1.60
N SER A 365 -19.76 1.26 1.11
CA SER A 365 -18.29 1.50 1.03
C SER A 365 -17.92 2.59 0.01
N ASN A 366 -18.71 2.77 -1.06
CA ASN A 366 -18.46 3.83 -2.03
C ASN A 366 -18.83 5.21 -1.48
N ARG A 367 -19.93 5.31 -0.72
CA ARG A 367 -20.36 6.58 -0.12
C ARG A 367 -19.29 7.12 0.82
N SER A 368 -18.79 6.29 1.75
CA SER A 368 -17.73 6.69 2.67
C SER A 368 -16.48 7.14 1.91
N ARG A 369 -16.07 6.36 0.90
CA ARG A 369 -14.88 6.64 0.09
C ARG A 369 -15.01 7.95 -0.68
N TYR A 370 -16.10 8.13 -1.41
CA TYR A 370 -16.33 9.37 -2.16
C TYR A 370 -16.52 10.58 -1.26
N SER A 371 -17.19 10.45 -0.11
CA SER A 371 -17.36 11.56 0.83
C SER A 371 -16.04 12.02 1.42
N VAL A 372 -15.16 11.08 1.80
CA VAL A 372 -13.83 11.43 2.31
C VAL A 372 -12.96 12.06 1.22
N MET A 373 -12.96 11.49 0.00
CA MET A 373 -12.19 12.04 -1.11
C MET A 373 -12.70 13.44 -1.53
N ASP A 374 -14.01 13.64 -1.50
CA ASP A 374 -14.62 14.95 -1.79
C ASP A 374 -14.27 15.98 -0.71
N ALA A 375 -14.32 15.58 0.56
CA ALA A 375 -13.86 16.42 1.67
C ALA A 375 -12.38 16.82 1.51
N ASP A 376 -11.51 15.86 1.15
CA ASP A 376 -10.11 16.13 0.85
C ASP A 376 -9.92 17.15 -0.28
N LEU A 377 -10.68 17.00 -1.37
CA LEU A 377 -10.62 17.94 -2.48
C LEU A 377 -11.10 19.33 -2.08
N GLN A 378 -12.20 19.44 -1.31
CA GLN A 378 -12.69 20.71 -0.80
C GLN A 378 -11.65 21.40 0.06
N ILE A 379 -11.03 20.68 1.01
CA ILE A 379 -9.94 21.19 1.85
C ILE A 379 -8.77 21.67 0.98
N GLY A 380 -8.36 20.88 0.00
CA GLY A 380 -7.27 21.24 -0.92
C GLY A 380 -7.59 22.49 -1.74
N PHE A 381 -8.84 22.69 -2.17
CA PHE A 381 -9.26 23.92 -2.88
C PHE A 381 -9.39 25.12 -1.95
N GLU A 382 -9.73 24.95 -0.69
CA GLU A 382 -9.75 26.01 0.32
C GLU A 382 -8.32 26.45 0.71
N HIS A 383 -7.34 25.50 0.66
CA HIS A 383 -5.93 25.72 0.97
C HIS A 383 -4.99 25.31 -0.19
N PRO A 384 -5.08 25.96 -1.37
CA PRO A 384 -4.60 25.39 -2.64
C PRO A 384 -3.08 25.27 -2.75
N LEU A 385 -2.30 26.15 -2.09
CA LEU A 385 -0.85 26.17 -2.27
C LEU A 385 -0.12 25.16 -1.39
N PHE A 386 -0.37 25.17 -0.08
CA PHE A 386 0.35 24.38 0.92
C PHE A 386 -0.54 23.39 1.69
N GLY A 387 -1.85 23.39 1.45
CA GLY A 387 -2.77 22.54 2.21
C GLY A 387 -2.89 22.96 3.68
N VAL A 388 -3.49 22.09 4.48
CA VAL A 388 -3.72 22.31 5.92
C VAL A 388 -2.60 21.79 6.83
N GLY A 389 -1.57 21.19 6.26
CA GLY A 389 -0.46 20.60 7.01
C GLY A 389 -0.62 19.09 7.24
N LEU A 390 0.53 18.39 7.20
CA LEU A 390 0.58 16.96 7.41
C LEU A 390 0.14 16.61 8.84
N GLY A 391 -0.80 15.63 8.94
CA GLY A 391 -1.34 15.17 10.23
C GLY A 391 -2.39 16.07 10.88
N LEU A 392 -2.81 17.15 10.21
CA LEU A 392 -3.89 18.05 10.65
C LEU A 392 -5.20 17.82 9.89
N ARG A 393 -5.16 17.08 8.80
CA ARG A 393 -6.26 16.81 7.87
C ARG A 393 -7.52 16.26 8.55
N ASP A 394 -7.36 15.35 9.52
CA ASP A 394 -8.48 14.57 10.06
C ASP A 394 -9.55 15.39 10.77
N ALA A 395 -9.20 16.50 11.37
CA ALA A 395 -10.15 17.43 11.98
C ALA A 395 -11.01 18.13 10.90
N TYR A 396 -10.37 18.65 9.86
CA TYR A 396 -11.07 19.27 8.74
C TYR A 396 -12.00 18.29 8.00
N VAL A 397 -11.53 17.06 7.77
CA VAL A 397 -12.39 16.03 7.17
C VAL A 397 -13.57 15.70 8.07
N GLY A 398 -13.37 15.60 9.38
CA GLY A 398 -14.44 15.41 10.36
C GLY A 398 -15.49 16.52 10.29
N GLU A 399 -15.07 17.79 10.20
CA GLU A 399 -15.96 18.94 10.03
C GLU A 399 -16.77 18.84 8.72
N LYS A 400 -16.12 18.56 7.59
CA LYS A 400 -16.79 18.41 6.27
C LYS A 400 -17.76 17.23 6.23
N LEU A 401 -17.52 16.17 7.00
CA LEU A 401 -18.41 15.01 7.08
C LEU A 401 -19.55 15.20 8.11
N CYS A 402 -19.48 16.22 8.96
CA CYS A 402 -20.52 16.50 9.94
C CYS A 402 -21.86 16.80 9.25
N GLY A 403 -22.95 16.18 9.74
CA GLY A 403 -24.27 16.23 9.07
C GLY A 403 -24.48 15.21 7.95
N MET A 404 -23.44 14.48 7.55
CA MET A 404 -23.52 13.40 6.56
C MET A 404 -23.44 12.01 7.17
N GLU A 405 -23.42 11.88 8.51
CA GLU A 405 -23.24 10.64 9.26
C GLU A 405 -24.23 9.55 8.84
N HIS A 406 -25.48 9.93 8.61
CA HIS A 406 -26.57 9.03 8.22
C HIS A 406 -26.33 8.32 6.87
N LYS A 407 -25.39 8.78 6.05
CA LYS A 407 -25.09 8.20 4.75
C LYS A 407 -24.32 6.88 4.83
N SER A 408 -23.55 6.66 5.92
CA SER A 408 -22.75 5.44 6.10
C SER A 408 -22.43 5.20 7.58
N LYS A 409 -22.59 3.94 8.01
CA LYS A 409 -22.17 3.52 9.38
C LYS A 409 -20.69 3.73 9.66
N GLU A 410 -19.85 3.73 8.63
CA GLU A 410 -18.42 4.01 8.76
C GLU A 410 -18.18 5.47 9.12
N MET A 411 -18.85 6.39 8.41
CA MET A 411 -18.77 7.83 8.67
C MET A 411 -19.34 8.16 10.06
N GLU A 412 -20.49 7.59 10.39
CA GLU A 412 -21.10 7.71 11.72
C GLU A 412 -20.10 7.31 12.81
N GLN A 413 -19.44 6.17 12.64
CA GLN A 413 -18.45 5.66 13.61
C GLN A 413 -17.21 6.55 13.70
N TRP A 414 -16.68 7.08 12.59
CA TRP A 414 -15.53 7.98 12.63
C TRP A 414 -15.84 9.28 13.34
N ILE A 415 -16.97 9.90 13.03
CA ILE A 415 -17.41 11.15 13.67
C ILE A 415 -17.71 10.93 15.16
N GLN A 416 -18.41 9.83 15.49
CA GLN A 416 -18.66 9.47 16.88
C GLN A 416 -17.37 9.22 17.67
N ASN A 417 -16.39 8.53 17.07
CA ASN A 417 -15.07 8.35 17.67
C ASN A 417 -14.35 9.68 17.90
N GLN A 418 -14.43 10.65 16.98
CA GLN A 418 -13.84 11.97 17.18
C GLN A 418 -14.49 12.72 18.33
N LYS A 419 -15.82 12.66 18.45
CA LYS A 419 -16.56 13.27 19.56
C LYS A 419 -16.21 12.64 20.92
N GLU A 420 -16.10 11.29 20.98
CA GLU A 420 -15.87 10.58 22.25
C GLU A 420 -14.40 10.53 22.66
N LYS A 421 -13.49 10.34 21.73
CA LYS A 421 -12.05 10.09 21.99
C LYS A 421 -11.16 11.28 21.73
N GLY A 422 -11.70 12.33 21.11
CA GLY A 422 -10.98 13.53 20.68
C GLY A 422 -10.31 13.40 19.31
N ILE A 423 -10.12 14.55 18.66
CA ILE A 423 -9.61 14.70 17.29
C ILE A 423 -8.22 14.08 17.13
N LEU A 424 -7.34 14.24 18.11
CA LEU A 424 -5.95 13.75 18.01
C LEU A 424 -5.79 12.25 18.21
N ARG A 425 -6.82 11.55 18.69
CA ARG A 425 -6.78 10.09 18.91
C ARG A 425 -7.47 9.30 17.81
N THR A 426 -8.28 9.97 17.01
CA THR A 426 -9.10 9.32 15.99
C THR A 426 -8.65 9.76 14.61
N GLU A 427 -8.27 8.76 13.80
CA GLU A 427 -7.88 8.98 12.41
C GLU A 427 -9.10 8.73 11.52
N ILE A 428 -9.36 9.62 10.56
CA ILE A 428 -10.26 9.36 9.44
C ILE A 428 -9.40 8.83 8.30
N PRO A 429 -9.62 7.57 7.86
CA PRO A 429 -8.72 6.95 6.89
C PRO A 429 -8.62 7.77 5.60
N ALA A 430 -7.42 7.93 5.08
CA ALA A 430 -7.21 8.45 3.75
C ALA A 430 -7.61 7.36 2.74
N LEU A 431 -8.69 7.59 2.00
CA LEU A 431 -9.26 6.67 1.02
C LEU A 431 -8.83 7.00 -0.42
N GLY A 432 -7.86 7.88 -0.58
CA GLY A 432 -7.15 8.23 -1.79
C GLY A 432 -5.85 8.94 -1.44
N GLU A 433 -4.71 8.41 -1.89
CA GLU A 433 -3.40 9.01 -1.61
C GLU A 433 -3.30 10.43 -2.14
N TYR A 434 -3.79 10.66 -3.35
CA TYR A 434 -3.58 11.92 -4.05
C TYR A 434 -4.49 13.04 -3.55
N THR A 435 -5.72 12.72 -3.20
CA THR A 435 -6.67 13.69 -2.62
C THR A 435 -6.24 14.08 -1.22
N SER A 436 -5.82 13.11 -0.40
CA SER A 436 -5.31 13.40 0.94
C SER A 436 -4.02 14.21 0.91
N ARG A 437 -3.09 13.94 -0.04
CA ARG A 437 -1.89 14.75 -0.23
C ARG A 437 -2.20 16.16 -0.68
N PHE A 438 -3.21 16.33 -1.54
CA PHE A 438 -3.66 17.66 -1.94
C PHE A 438 -4.23 18.44 -0.75
N ALA A 439 -5.05 17.80 0.08
CA ALA A 439 -5.56 18.41 1.31
C ALA A 439 -4.44 18.80 2.28
N GLU A 440 -3.46 17.90 2.49
CA GLU A 440 -2.38 18.12 3.46
C GLU A 440 -1.32 19.10 2.99
N THR A 441 -0.91 19.07 1.70
CA THR A 441 0.28 19.79 1.21
C THR A 441 0.02 20.70 0.02
N GLY A 442 -1.23 20.84 -0.39
CA GLY A 442 -1.64 21.64 -1.53
C GLY A 442 -1.06 21.15 -2.86
N ILE A 443 -1.21 21.99 -3.90
CA ILE A 443 -0.73 21.66 -5.25
C ILE A 443 0.79 21.59 -5.33
N ILE A 444 1.51 22.37 -4.50
CA ILE A 444 2.98 22.38 -4.49
C ILE A 444 3.50 21.04 -3.98
N GLY A 445 3.00 20.57 -2.82
CA GLY A 445 3.40 19.29 -2.26
C GLY A 445 2.97 18.11 -3.13
N LEU A 446 1.75 18.12 -3.67
CA LEU A 446 1.26 17.10 -4.57
C LEU A 446 2.10 17.01 -5.86
N SER A 447 2.46 18.16 -6.47
CA SER A 447 3.29 18.19 -7.66
C SER A 447 4.69 17.62 -7.39
N LEU A 448 5.29 17.98 -6.27
CA LEU A 448 6.58 17.42 -5.84
C LEU A 448 6.47 15.92 -5.51
N TYR A 449 5.35 15.47 -4.96
CA TYR A 449 5.13 14.04 -4.70
C TYR A 449 5.12 13.20 -5.99
N PHE A 450 4.49 13.72 -7.06
CA PHE A 450 4.46 13.05 -8.35
C PHE A 450 5.77 13.16 -9.15
N LEU A 451 6.58 14.18 -8.92
CA LEU A 451 7.75 14.49 -9.74
C LEU A 451 8.74 13.32 -9.89
N PRO A 452 9.18 12.63 -8.79
CA PRO A 452 10.12 11.52 -8.90
C PRO A 452 9.51 10.34 -9.68
N ALA A 453 8.23 10.05 -9.46
CA ALA A 453 7.52 9.01 -10.19
C ALA A 453 7.42 9.33 -11.68
N THR A 454 7.06 10.55 -12.04
CA THR A 454 6.95 11.02 -13.42
C THR A 454 8.30 10.93 -14.14
N ILE A 455 9.38 11.41 -13.50
CA ILE A 455 10.74 11.31 -14.05
C ILE A 455 11.12 9.85 -14.29
N LEU A 456 10.79 8.97 -13.35
CA LEU A 456 11.10 7.56 -13.42
C LEU A 456 10.34 6.87 -14.55
N VAL A 457 9.03 7.12 -14.68
CA VAL A 457 8.20 6.59 -15.78
C VAL A 457 8.73 7.04 -17.13
N LEU A 458 9.06 8.33 -17.28
CA LEU A 458 9.63 8.86 -18.53
C LEU A 458 10.96 8.22 -18.88
N LYS A 459 11.86 8.02 -17.90
CA LYS A 459 13.16 7.38 -18.11
C LYS A 459 13.02 5.89 -18.47
N ALA A 460 12.15 5.16 -17.73
CA ALA A 460 11.87 3.76 -18.02
C ALA A 460 11.27 3.59 -19.43
N SER A 461 10.31 4.43 -19.80
CA SER A 461 9.70 4.44 -21.13
C SER A 461 10.74 4.71 -22.23
N LYS A 462 11.62 5.70 -22.05
CA LYS A 462 12.72 5.98 -22.99
C LYS A 462 13.67 4.78 -23.14
N LYS A 463 13.97 4.07 -22.03
CA LYS A 463 14.82 2.88 -22.07
C LYS A 463 14.15 1.73 -22.83
N ILE A 464 12.85 1.51 -22.65
CA ILE A 464 12.05 0.54 -23.42
C ILE A 464 12.05 0.90 -24.91
N MET A 465 11.86 2.19 -25.26
CA MET A 465 11.85 2.64 -26.64
C MET A 465 13.21 2.44 -27.33
N LYS A 466 14.32 2.66 -26.61
CA LYS A 466 15.69 2.49 -27.14
C LYS A 466 16.03 1.00 -27.33
N ASN A 467 15.61 0.12 -26.45
CA ASN A 467 16.03 -1.29 -26.41
C ASN A 467 14.85 -2.27 -26.56
N LYS A 468 14.01 -2.09 -27.58
CA LYS A 468 12.72 -2.79 -27.77
C LYS A 468 12.78 -4.31 -27.53
N GLN A 469 13.81 -5.00 -28.01
CA GLN A 469 13.88 -6.48 -27.94
C GLN A 469 14.37 -7.05 -26.61
N SER A 470 15.07 -6.26 -25.78
CA SER A 470 15.69 -6.71 -24.52
C SER A 470 15.13 -6.05 -23.25
N SER A 471 13.98 -5.38 -23.35
CA SER A 471 13.40 -4.54 -22.28
C SER A 471 12.38 -5.23 -21.38
N GLU A 472 12.39 -6.56 -21.29
CA GLU A 472 11.37 -7.30 -20.52
C GLU A 472 11.34 -6.94 -19.03
N LYS A 473 12.50 -6.76 -18.40
CA LYS A 473 12.59 -6.36 -16.99
C LYS A 473 12.09 -4.93 -16.77
N GLU A 474 12.39 -4.03 -17.71
CA GLU A 474 11.93 -2.65 -17.69
C GLU A 474 10.41 -2.55 -17.89
N ILE A 475 9.85 -3.38 -18.78
CA ILE A 475 8.39 -3.49 -18.99
C ILE A 475 7.73 -4.00 -17.71
N CYS A 476 8.26 -5.07 -17.13
CA CYS A 476 7.78 -5.62 -15.87
C CYS A 476 7.78 -4.55 -14.76
N PHE A 477 8.91 -3.86 -14.59
CA PHE A 477 9.03 -2.77 -13.63
C PHE A 477 8.01 -1.66 -13.88
N LEU A 478 7.87 -1.19 -15.12
CA LEU A 478 6.99 -0.08 -15.47
C LEU A 478 5.52 -0.42 -15.17
N ILE A 479 5.07 -1.63 -15.51
CA ILE A 479 3.69 -2.06 -15.26
C ILE A 479 3.42 -2.18 -13.76
N SER A 480 4.31 -2.86 -13.01
CA SER A 480 4.20 -2.97 -11.56
C SER A 480 4.20 -1.60 -10.87
N PHE A 481 5.08 -0.69 -11.30
CA PHE A 481 5.16 0.65 -10.75
C PHE A 481 3.89 1.48 -11.01
N LEU A 482 3.38 1.45 -12.25
CA LEU A 482 2.14 2.14 -12.62
C LEU A 482 0.92 1.50 -11.94
N GLY A 483 0.87 0.17 -11.81
CA GLY A 483 -0.18 -0.53 -11.07
C GLY A 483 -0.25 -0.10 -9.60
N VAL A 484 0.90 -0.04 -8.92
CA VAL A 484 0.97 0.46 -7.54
C VAL A 484 0.60 1.95 -7.45
N MET A 485 1.04 2.78 -8.39
CA MET A 485 0.60 4.18 -8.45
C MET A 485 -0.92 4.29 -8.65
N ALA A 486 -1.48 3.51 -9.56
CA ALA A 486 -2.93 3.52 -9.81
C ALA A 486 -3.74 3.11 -8.57
N SER A 487 -3.20 2.24 -7.70
CA SER A 487 -3.86 1.89 -6.44
C SER A 487 -4.05 3.10 -5.51
N GLY A 488 -3.17 4.09 -5.57
CA GLY A 488 -3.27 5.35 -4.82
C GLY A 488 -4.47 6.22 -5.19
N MET A 489 -5.16 5.95 -6.31
CA MET A 489 -6.41 6.62 -6.66
C MET A 489 -7.59 6.21 -5.77
N GLY A 490 -7.52 5.06 -5.14
CA GLY A 490 -8.61 4.52 -4.34
C GLY A 490 -8.20 4.04 -2.95
N ASP A 491 -6.94 4.18 -2.58
CA ASP A 491 -6.41 3.83 -1.28
C ASP A 491 -5.05 4.51 -1.04
N THR A 492 -4.36 4.25 0.07
CA THR A 492 -3.02 4.79 0.26
C THR A 492 -1.93 3.88 -0.32
N ILE A 493 -0.91 4.47 -0.95
CA ILE A 493 0.22 3.73 -1.53
C ILE A 493 1.01 2.98 -0.44
N ASN A 494 0.96 3.46 0.80
CA ASN A 494 1.71 2.88 1.91
C ASN A 494 1.12 1.57 2.46
N ILE A 495 -0.06 1.13 2.00
CA ILE A 495 -0.71 -0.10 2.47
C ILE A 495 0.17 -1.32 2.28
N THR A 496 0.77 -1.48 1.10
CA THR A 496 1.66 -2.61 0.80
C THR A 496 3.13 -2.22 0.83
N TYR A 497 3.45 -0.93 0.98
CA TYR A 497 4.80 -0.38 1.06
C TYR A 497 5.71 -0.66 -0.14
N SER A 498 5.20 -1.34 -1.17
CA SER A 498 5.95 -1.75 -2.37
C SER A 498 6.42 -0.58 -3.24
N TYR A 499 5.68 0.54 -3.23
CA TYR A 499 6.02 1.75 -4.00
C TYR A 499 7.44 2.23 -3.74
N TRP A 500 7.85 2.27 -2.47
CA TRP A 500 9.14 2.80 -2.07
C TRP A 500 10.30 1.89 -2.48
N LEU A 501 10.09 0.56 -2.47
CA LEU A 501 11.06 -0.40 -2.99
C LEU A 501 11.23 -0.24 -4.51
N LEU A 502 10.11 -0.13 -5.23
CA LEU A 502 10.12 0.09 -6.67
C LEU A 502 10.76 1.43 -7.04
N LEU A 503 10.53 2.48 -6.26
CA LEU A 503 11.16 3.78 -6.47
C LEU A 503 12.69 3.66 -6.44
N GLY A 504 13.24 3.00 -5.42
CA GLY A 504 14.69 2.77 -5.28
C GLY A 504 15.26 1.90 -6.40
N LEU A 505 14.60 0.79 -6.74
CA LEU A 505 14.95 -0.08 -7.88
C LEU A 505 14.95 0.69 -9.20
N GLY A 506 13.91 1.48 -9.43
CA GLY A 506 13.77 2.25 -10.68
C GLY A 506 14.85 3.30 -10.86
N TYR A 507 15.22 4.01 -9.79
CA TYR A 507 16.34 4.95 -9.85
C TYR A 507 17.67 4.24 -10.10
N ALA A 508 17.93 3.08 -9.49
CA ALA A 508 19.10 2.25 -9.77
C ALA A 508 19.13 1.80 -11.24
N MET A 509 17.98 1.35 -11.77
CA MET A 509 17.83 0.96 -13.17
C MET A 509 18.11 2.10 -14.15
N CYS A 510 17.68 3.33 -13.81
CA CYS A 510 17.87 4.49 -14.69
C CYS A 510 19.28 5.08 -14.65
N GLN A 511 20.05 4.84 -13.57
CA GLN A 511 21.42 5.36 -13.46
C GLN A 511 22.45 4.47 -14.16
N SER A 512 22.22 3.16 -14.24
CA SER A 512 23.17 2.20 -14.85
C SER A 512 23.46 2.40 -16.34
N VAL A 513 22.75 3.32 -17.00
CA VAL A 513 22.95 3.64 -18.44
C VAL A 513 24.18 4.51 -18.68
N LYS A 514 24.68 5.24 -17.68
CA LYS A 514 25.81 6.17 -17.86
C LYS A 514 27.20 5.52 -17.92
N VAL A 515 27.32 4.25 -17.52
CA VAL A 515 28.63 3.57 -17.43
C VAL A 515 29.00 2.87 -18.75
N LYS A 516 28.11 2.78 -19.74
CA LYS A 516 28.40 2.14 -21.05
C LYS A 516 28.67 3.10 -22.22
N ASP A 517 28.49 4.38 -22.00
CA ASP A 517 28.71 5.41 -23.06
C ASP A 517 29.99 6.25 -22.79
N GLU A 518 30.83 5.90 -21.79
CA GLU A 518 32.22 6.34 -21.60
C GLU A 518 33.19 5.16 -21.88
#